data_96dc3445a1a0de7d402a817132a1d485
#
_entry.id   96dc3445a1a0de7d402a817132a1d485
#
_cell.length_a   1.000
_cell.length_b   1.000
_cell.length_c   1.000
_cell.angle_alpha   90.00
_cell.angle_beta   90.00
_cell.angle_gamma   90.00
#
_symmetry.space_group_name_H-M   'P 1'
#
loop_
_entity.id
_entity.type
_entity.pdbx_description
1 polymer ?
#
loop_
_entity_poly.entity_id
_entity_poly.type
_entity_poly.pdbx_seq_one_letter_code
_entity_poly.pdbx_strand_id
1 'polypeptide(L)'
;MSTEIKYDQTNEVKLTEASQNSIEDLEIPAKPVSSGCHSKDNKEKSIKSLKSNNEILDKLRKDYPLGPHDKPQSMCPAFGSLRVGLRMRRVATILSGSACCVYGLTFVSHFYGARRSVGYVPFSSETLVSGKLFEDIRDSVHKSADPSKYDAIIVTNLCVPTASGVPLRLLPKEINGVRIIGIDVPGFGVPTHAEAKDVLAGAMLNYARKEAEKGPVATPLSGKSDRPTVALLGEMFPADPIGIGGILSYLGLAAGPVVPCREWRELYGALDCSIVSAIHPFYTASIREFEEAGRPILGSALSLI
;
A
#
# COMPACT_ATOMS: atom_id res chain seq x y z
N MET A 1 -8.81 -4.60 30.23
CA MET A 1 -9.34 -5.91 29.86
C MET A 1 -8.99 -6.15 28.42
N SER A 2 -8.03 -7.02 28.18
CA SER A 2 -7.50 -7.36 26.86
C SER A 2 -8.43 -8.40 26.24
N THR A 3 -9.16 -8.05 25.20
CA THR A 3 -9.94 -9.02 24.43
C THR A 3 -9.03 -9.61 23.36
N GLU A 4 -8.35 -10.69 23.70
CA GLU A 4 -7.76 -11.58 22.69
C GLU A 4 -8.88 -12.21 21.88
N ILE A 5 -8.98 -11.88 20.61
CA ILE A 5 -9.82 -12.62 19.67
C ILE A 5 -9.08 -13.92 19.36
N LYS A 6 -9.37 -14.97 20.11
CA LYS A 6 -9.04 -16.34 19.73
C LYS A 6 -10.01 -16.76 18.64
N TYR A 7 -9.53 -17.02 17.46
CA TYR A 7 -10.28 -17.71 16.42
C TYR A 7 -10.48 -19.17 16.84
N ASP A 8 -11.66 -19.48 17.33
CA ASP A 8 -12.13 -20.86 17.49
C ASP A 8 -12.75 -21.32 16.17
N GLN A 9 -12.26 -22.42 15.62
CA GLN A 9 -12.62 -22.95 14.32
C GLN A 9 -14.02 -23.65 14.29
N THR A 10 -14.81 -23.51 15.35
CA THR A 10 -16.08 -24.28 15.50
C THR A 10 -17.35 -23.43 15.69
N ASN A 11 -17.29 -22.11 15.52
CA ASN A 11 -18.50 -21.31 15.68
C ASN A 11 -19.26 -21.15 14.35
N GLU A 12 -20.27 -21.99 14.13
CA GLU A 12 -21.40 -21.68 13.27
C GLU A 12 -22.04 -20.37 13.76
N VAL A 13 -22.03 -19.34 12.91
CA VAL A 13 -22.73 -18.09 13.16
C VAL A 13 -24.24 -18.39 13.13
N LYS A 14 -24.85 -18.53 14.31
CA LYS A 14 -26.31 -18.53 14.43
C LYS A 14 -26.80 -17.12 14.16
N LEU A 15 -27.36 -16.89 12.97
CA LEU A 15 -28.11 -15.68 12.65
C LEU A 15 -29.31 -15.59 13.60
N THR A 16 -29.47 -14.43 14.23
CA THR A 16 -30.67 -14.17 15.07
C THR A 16 -31.92 -14.10 14.21
N GLU A 17 -33.05 -14.57 14.73
CA GLU A 17 -34.36 -14.63 14.04
C GLU A 17 -34.79 -13.29 13.37
N ALA A 18 -34.30 -12.15 13.85
CA ALA A 18 -34.57 -10.84 13.28
C ALA A 18 -33.87 -10.60 11.91
N SER A 19 -32.82 -11.35 11.56
CA SER A 19 -32.15 -11.27 10.26
C SER A 19 -32.70 -12.26 9.22
N GLN A 20 -33.50 -13.22 9.64
CA GLN A 20 -34.13 -14.20 8.73
C GLN A 20 -35.37 -13.63 8.04
N ASN A 21 -36.16 -12.79 8.72
CA ASN A 21 -37.40 -12.24 8.17
C ASN A 21 -37.24 -11.16 7.10
N SER A 22 -36.02 -10.64 6.89
CA SER A 22 -35.73 -9.62 5.85
C SER A 22 -35.19 -10.18 4.53
N ILE A 23 -34.98 -11.49 4.44
CA ILE A 23 -34.44 -12.15 3.24
C ILE A 23 -35.55 -12.87 2.43
N GLU A 24 -36.69 -13.22 3.08
CA GLU A 24 -37.73 -13.98 2.42
C GLU A 24 -38.63 -13.16 1.46
N ASP A 25 -38.61 -11.83 1.52
CA ASP A 25 -39.43 -10.96 0.66
C ASP A 25 -38.70 -10.46 -0.62
N LEU A 26 -37.48 -10.88 -0.87
CA LEU A 26 -36.79 -10.63 -2.12
C LEU A 26 -37.03 -11.81 -3.08
N GLU A 27 -38.22 -11.81 -3.73
CA GLU A 27 -38.43 -12.60 -4.94
C GLU A 27 -37.46 -12.16 -6.02
N ILE A 28 -36.28 -12.78 -6.04
CA ILE A 28 -35.37 -12.71 -7.20
C ILE A 28 -36.04 -13.53 -8.29
N PRO A 29 -36.55 -12.93 -9.37
CA PRO A 29 -37.09 -13.69 -10.46
C PRO A 29 -36.00 -14.56 -11.04
N ALA A 30 -36.09 -15.86 -10.79
CA ALA A 30 -35.23 -16.88 -11.40
C ALA A 30 -35.53 -16.97 -12.90
N LYS A 31 -35.19 -15.95 -13.67
CA LYS A 31 -35.02 -16.12 -15.12
C LYS A 31 -33.61 -16.69 -15.34
N PRO A 32 -33.50 -17.85 -15.97
CA PRO A 32 -32.22 -18.38 -16.36
C PRO A 32 -31.56 -17.30 -17.21
N VAL A 33 -30.38 -16.83 -16.75
CA VAL A 33 -29.51 -15.98 -17.59
C VAL A 33 -29.13 -16.85 -18.75
N SER A 34 -29.88 -16.72 -19.85
CA SER A 34 -29.54 -17.36 -21.09
C SER A 34 -28.10 -16.93 -21.44
N SER A 35 -27.31 -17.86 -21.88
CA SER A 35 -25.93 -17.74 -22.34
C SER A 35 -25.75 -16.75 -23.53
N GLY A 36 -26.46 -15.64 -23.51
CA GLY A 36 -26.59 -14.65 -24.59
C GLY A 36 -25.44 -13.65 -24.72
N CYS A 37 -24.38 -13.73 -23.91
CA CYS A 37 -23.25 -12.83 -24.05
C CYS A 37 -22.37 -13.06 -25.29
N HIS A 38 -22.62 -14.10 -26.10
CA HIS A 38 -21.76 -14.47 -27.22
C HIS A 38 -22.42 -14.43 -28.60
N SER A 39 -23.64 -13.89 -28.76
CA SER A 39 -24.21 -13.70 -30.11
C SER A 39 -23.50 -12.52 -30.79
N LYS A 40 -23.10 -12.69 -32.05
CA LYS A 40 -22.49 -11.64 -32.87
C LYS A 40 -23.36 -10.38 -32.90
N ASP A 41 -24.68 -10.54 -32.95
CA ASP A 41 -25.66 -9.45 -32.98
C ASP A 41 -25.66 -8.57 -31.73
N ASN A 42 -25.42 -9.17 -30.54
CA ASN A 42 -25.32 -8.39 -29.31
C ASN A 42 -24.00 -7.60 -29.22
N LYS A 43 -22.89 -8.15 -29.76
CA LYS A 43 -21.64 -7.40 -29.88
C LYS A 43 -21.76 -6.22 -30.80
N GLU A 44 -22.39 -6.39 -31.97
CA GLU A 44 -22.56 -5.29 -32.91
C GLU A 44 -23.51 -4.18 -32.41
N LYS A 45 -24.58 -4.54 -31.70
CA LYS A 45 -25.46 -3.59 -31.02
C LYS A 45 -24.75 -2.84 -29.89
N SER A 46 -23.93 -3.51 -29.10
CA SER A 46 -23.12 -2.89 -28.04
C SER A 46 -22.07 -1.94 -28.63
N ILE A 47 -21.41 -2.32 -29.72
CA ILE A 47 -20.43 -1.47 -30.38
C ILE A 47 -21.10 -0.24 -31.05
N LYS A 48 -22.29 -0.42 -31.63
CA LYS A 48 -23.06 0.71 -32.18
C LYS A 48 -23.53 1.67 -31.08
N SER A 49 -24.02 1.17 -29.94
CA SER A 49 -24.43 2.02 -28.81
C SER A 49 -23.23 2.79 -28.22
N LEU A 50 -22.06 2.17 -28.14
CA LEU A 50 -20.82 2.83 -27.71
C LEU A 50 -20.36 3.91 -28.66
N LYS A 51 -20.55 3.72 -30.01
CA LYS A 51 -20.21 4.73 -31.01
C LYS A 51 -21.18 5.91 -31.04
N SER A 52 -22.48 5.69 -30.81
CA SER A 52 -23.48 6.76 -30.78
C SER A 52 -23.38 7.68 -29.55
N ASN A 53 -22.75 7.23 -28.48
CA ASN A 53 -22.54 8.01 -27.28
C ASN A 53 -21.18 8.74 -27.23
N ASN A 54 -20.36 8.64 -28.27
CA ASN A 54 -19.01 9.23 -28.26
C ASN A 54 -19.02 10.76 -28.06
N GLU A 55 -19.94 11.48 -28.70
CA GLU A 55 -19.99 12.96 -28.56
C GLU A 55 -20.37 13.39 -27.15
N ILE A 56 -21.30 12.68 -26.51
CA ILE A 56 -21.70 12.93 -25.11
C ILE A 56 -20.55 12.56 -24.15
N LEU A 57 -19.89 11.44 -24.39
CA LEU A 57 -18.75 10.99 -23.60
C LEU A 57 -17.54 11.92 -23.77
N ASP A 58 -17.28 12.41 -24.97
CA ASP A 58 -16.18 13.33 -25.24
C ASP A 58 -16.45 14.71 -24.65
N LYS A 59 -17.72 15.17 -24.67
CA LYS A 59 -18.12 16.38 -23.94
C LYS A 59 -17.98 16.21 -22.44
N LEU A 60 -18.45 15.08 -21.86
CA LEU A 60 -18.29 14.78 -20.43
C LEU A 60 -16.83 14.71 -20.02
N ARG A 61 -15.95 14.11 -20.83
CA ARG A 61 -14.51 14.06 -20.57
C ARG A 61 -13.85 15.44 -20.58
N LYS A 62 -14.34 16.35 -21.42
CA LYS A 62 -13.85 17.72 -21.52
C LYS A 62 -14.32 18.57 -20.34
N ASP A 63 -15.58 18.41 -19.94
CA ASP A 63 -16.19 19.15 -18.84
C ASP A 63 -15.77 18.59 -17.45
N TYR A 64 -15.48 17.28 -17.39
CA TYR A 64 -15.02 16.57 -16.20
C TYR A 64 -13.74 15.81 -16.53
N PRO A 65 -12.57 16.43 -16.37
CA PRO A 65 -11.29 15.76 -16.60
C PRO A 65 -11.16 14.53 -15.71
N LEU A 66 -10.68 13.44 -16.33
CA LEU A 66 -10.51 12.15 -15.65
C LEU A 66 -9.72 12.29 -14.36
N GLY A 67 -10.36 11.93 -13.26
CA GLY A 67 -9.73 11.82 -11.96
C GLY A 67 -9.00 10.47 -11.77
N PRO A 68 -8.34 10.27 -10.63
CA PRO A 68 -7.67 8.99 -10.31
C PRO A 68 -8.60 7.78 -10.37
N HIS A 69 -9.88 7.96 -10.07
CA HIS A 69 -10.88 6.88 -10.08
C HIS A 69 -11.41 6.53 -11.48
N ASP A 70 -11.20 7.38 -12.46
CA ASP A 70 -11.68 7.15 -13.82
C ASP A 70 -10.72 6.26 -14.64
N LYS A 71 -9.55 5.95 -14.08
CA LYS A 71 -8.65 4.97 -14.67
C LYS A 71 -9.08 3.57 -14.26
N PRO A 72 -9.07 2.60 -15.17
CA PRO A 72 -9.38 1.22 -14.81
C PRO A 72 -8.37 0.71 -13.78
N GLN A 73 -8.83 0.57 -12.56
CA GLN A 73 -8.06 -0.03 -11.47
C GLN A 73 -8.74 -1.33 -11.07
N SER A 74 -7.97 -2.40 -11.03
CA SER A 74 -8.48 -3.69 -10.59
C SER A 74 -8.69 -3.76 -9.08
N MET A 75 -8.07 -2.84 -8.32
CA MET A 75 -8.02 -2.89 -6.87
C MET A 75 -7.64 -1.52 -6.27
N CYS A 76 -8.08 -1.27 -5.03
CA CYS A 76 -7.72 -0.07 -4.30
C CYS A 76 -6.18 0.10 -4.21
N PRO A 77 -5.62 1.28 -4.52
CA PRO A 77 -4.18 1.52 -4.48
C PRO A 77 -3.57 1.29 -3.10
N ALA A 78 -4.31 1.50 -2.01
CA ALA A 78 -3.86 1.21 -0.65
C ALA A 78 -3.39 -0.24 -0.44
N PHE A 79 -3.81 -1.16 -1.30
CA PHE A 79 -3.28 -2.52 -1.31
C PHE A 79 -1.76 -2.55 -1.58
N GLY A 80 -1.26 -1.62 -2.38
CA GLY A 80 0.18 -1.49 -2.65
C GLY A 80 0.97 -1.18 -1.38
N SER A 81 0.59 -0.16 -0.62
CA SER A 81 1.25 0.19 0.64
C SER A 81 1.09 -0.90 1.70
N LEU A 82 -0.10 -1.52 1.80
CA LEU A 82 -0.33 -2.62 2.73
C LEU A 82 0.62 -3.80 2.45
N ARG A 83 0.81 -4.18 1.19
CA ARG A 83 1.76 -5.24 0.81
C ARG A 83 3.19 -4.93 1.24
N VAL A 84 3.63 -3.69 1.11
CA VAL A 84 4.96 -3.26 1.58
C VAL A 84 5.08 -3.45 3.09
N GLY A 85 4.13 -2.94 3.86
CA GLY A 85 4.14 -3.08 5.32
C GLY A 85 4.10 -4.53 5.79
N LEU A 86 3.26 -5.36 5.18
CA LEU A 86 3.14 -6.78 5.52
C LEU A 86 4.36 -7.61 5.12
N ARG A 87 5.15 -7.16 4.16
CA ARG A 87 6.38 -7.83 3.73
C ARG A 87 7.55 -7.56 4.67
N MET A 88 7.59 -6.41 5.30
CA MET A 88 8.67 -6.03 6.20
C MET A 88 8.63 -6.82 7.50
N ARG A 89 9.76 -7.40 7.88
CA ARG A 89 9.91 -8.07 9.19
C ARG A 89 9.85 -7.04 10.31
N ARG A 90 9.26 -7.43 11.43
CA ARG A 90 9.15 -6.60 12.63
C ARG A 90 8.50 -5.23 12.38
N VAL A 91 7.56 -5.19 11.43
CA VAL A 91 6.74 -4.02 11.15
C VAL A 91 5.28 -4.37 11.37
N ALA A 92 4.58 -3.59 12.18
CA ALA A 92 3.13 -3.65 12.32
C ALA A 92 2.48 -2.70 11.32
N THR A 93 1.33 -3.09 10.79
CA THR A 93 0.52 -2.24 9.90
C THR A 93 -0.85 -2.04 10.50
N ILE A 94 -1.26 -0.79 10.65
CA ILE A 94 -2.57 -0.37 11.17
C ILE A 94 -3.29 0.39 10.06
N LEU A 95 -4.51 -0.03 9.74
CA LEU A 95 -5.38 0.65 8.78
C LEU A 95 -6.44 1.44 9.53
N SER A 96 -6.62 2.69 9.15
CA SER A 96 -7.76 3.52 9.53
C SER A 96 -8.65 3.74 8.32
N GLY A 97 -9.90 3.30 8.40
CA GLY A 97 -10.80 3.36 7.27
C GLY A 97 -12.13 2.65 7.51
N SER A 98 -12.92 2.51 6.45
CA SER A 98 -14.16 1.75 6.50
C SER A 98 -13.89 0.26 6.71
N ALA A 99 -14.73 -0.41 7.49
CA ALA A 99 -14.60 -1.85 7.77
C ALA A 99 -14.57 -2.69 6.49
N CYS A 100 -15.39 -2.35 5.49
CA CYS A 100 -15.43 -3.06 4.21
C CYS A 100 -14.11 -2.91 3.44
N CYS A 101 -13.49 -1.73 3.46
CA CYS A 101 -12.19 -1.50 2.81
C CYS A 101 -11.08 -2.30 3.51
N VAL A 102 -11.05 -2.27 4.85
CA VAL A 102 -10.06 -3.01 5.63
C VAL A 102 -10.22 -4.52 5.42
N TYR A 103 -11.46 -5.01 5.45
CA TYR A 103 -11.75 -6.43 5.17
C TYR A 103 -11.27 -6.83 3.77
N GLY A 104 -11.66 -6.07 2.74
CA GLY A 104 -11.26 -6.37 1.36
C GLY A 104 -9.74 -6.37 1.17
N LEU A 105 -9.05 -5.36 1.70
CA LEU A 105 -7.59 -5.27 1.63
C LEU A 105 -6.90 -6.43 2.36
N THR A 106 -7.40 -6.79 3.53
CA THR A 106 -6.85 -7.90 4.33
C THR A 106 -7.09 -9.24 3.64
N PHE A 107 -8.31 -9.46 3.13
CA PHE A 107 -8.66 -10.68 2.39
C PHE A 107 -7.74 -10.88 1.18
N VAL A 108 -7.58 -9.84 0.35
CA VAL A 108 -6.71 -9.92 -0.82
C VAL A 108 -5.25 -10.14 -0.40
N SER A 109 -4.80 -9.53 0.69
CA SER A 109 -3.45 -9.75 1.22
C SER A 109 -3.22 -11.21 1.60
N HIS A 110 -4.19 -11.86 2.24
CA HIS A 110 -4.14 -13.28 2.57
C HIS A 110 -4.12 -14.17 1.31
N PHE A 111 -4.91 -13.81 0.31
CA PHE A 111 -4.92 -14.52 -0.97
C PHE A 111 -3.54 -14.52 -1.64
N TYR A 112 -2.81 -13.40 -1.55
CA TYR A 112 -1.43 -13.30 -2.04
C TYR A 112 -0.37 -13.78 -1.04
N GLY A 113 -0.76 -14.56 -0.03
CA GLY A 113 0.15 -15.24 0.88
C GLY A 113 0.67 -14.42 2.05
N ALA A 114 0.19 -13.18 2.26
CA ALA A 114 0.51 -12.41 3.44
C ALA A 114 -0.29 -12.94 4.64
N ARG A 115 0.40 -13.58 5.59
CA ARG A 115 -0.22 -14.21 6.78
C ARG A 115 -0.08 -13.39 8.06
N ARG A 116 0.33 -12.13 7.95
CA ARG A 116 0.47 -11.24 9.11
C ARG A 116 -0.85 -10.56 9.42
N SER A 117 -1.11 -10.37 10.71
CA SER A 117 -2.28 -9.62 11.16
C SER A 117 -2.14 -8.15 10.79
N VAL A 118 -3.26 -7.55 10.44
CA VAL A 118 -3.41 -6.12 10.16
C VAL A 118 -4.18 -5.51 11.31
N GLY A 119 -3.63 -4.46 11.92
CA GLY A 119 -4.35 -3.65 12.91
C GLY A 119 -5.45 -2.85 12.23
N TYR A 120 -6.54 -2.64 12.94
CA TYR A 120 -7.66 -1.86 12.43
C TYR A 120 -8.17 -0.88 13.49
N VAL A 121 -8.28 0.39 13.11
CA VAL A 121 -8.94 1.41 13.92
C VAL A 121 -10.32 1.69 13.30
N PRO A 122 -11.40 1.18 13.91
CA PRO A 122 -12.75 1.46 13.45
C PRO A 122 -13.14 2.90 13.72
N PHE A 123 -14.07 3.41 12.93
CA PHE A 123 -14.71 4.70 13.18
C PHE A 123 -16.22 4.61 13.02
N SER A 124 -16.92 5.46 13.73
CA SER A 124 -18.35 5.72 13.58
C SER A 124 -18.56 7.14 13.03
N SER A 125 -19.78 7.47 12.65
CA SER A 125 -20.14 8.85 12.29
C SER A 125 -19.89 9.81 13.47
N GLU A 126 -20.15 9.36 14.69
CA GLU A 126 -19.89 10.15 15.90
C GLU A 126 -18.39 10.43 16.07
N THR A 127 -17.54 9.43 15.90
CA THR A 127 -16.08 9.57 16.00
C THR A 127 -15.54 10.57 14.99
N LEU A 128 -16.09 10.54 13.76
CA LEU A 128 -15.70 11.48 12.71
C LEU A 128 -16.13 12.91 13.03
N VAL A 129 -17.38 13.10 13.43
CA VAL A 129 -17.94 14.44 13.75
C VAL A 129 -17.27 15.03 14.97
N SER A 130 -16.99 14.24 15.99
CA SER A 130 -16.32 14.70 17.23
C SER A 130 -14.81 14.90 17.08
N GLY A 131 -14.21 14.45 15.96
CA GLY A 131 -12.75 14.51 15.74
C GLY A 131 -11.95 13.47 16.54
N LYS A 132 -12.59 12.56 17.25
CA LYS A 132 -11.94 11.58 18.14
C LYS A 132 -11.14 10.50 17.39
N LEU A 133 -11.30 10.39 16.07
CA LEU A 133 -10.60 9.35 15.30
C LEU A 133 -9.08 9.47 15.42
N PHE A 134 -8.54 10.67 15.53
CA PHE A 134 -7.10 10.85 15.72
C PHE A 134 -6.64 10.31 17.08
N GLU A 135 -7.40 10.55 18.16
CA GLU A 135 -7.12 10.00 19.48
C GLU A 135 -7.17 8.46 19.46
N ASP A 136 -8.18 7.88 18.83
CA ASP A 136 -8.33 6.42 18.72
C ASP A 136 -7.14 5.80 17.97
N ILE A 137 -6.69 6.45 16.90
CA ILE A 137 -5.48 6.02 16.16
C ILE A 137 -4.26 6.12 17.07
N ARG A 138 -4.04 7.24 17.73
CA ARG A 138 -2.91 7.46 18.63
C ARG A 138 -2.88 6.42 19.75
N ASP A 139 -4.02 6.15 20.37
CA ASP A 139 -4.13 5.17 21.46
C ASP A 139 -3.87 3.75 20.96
N SER A 140 -4.34 3.41 19.76
CA SER A 140 -4.04 2.12 19.11
C SER A 140 -2.54 1.95 18.85
N VAL A 141 -1.87 3.03 18.38
CA VAL A 141 -0.42 3.02 18.15
C VAL A 141 0.33 2.85 19.46
N HIS A 142 -0.05 3.58 20.52
CA HIS A 142 0.56 3.44 21.86
C HIS A 142 0.44 2.01 22.40
N LYS A 143 -0.73 1.39 22.26
CA LYS A 143 -0.96 0.00 22.70
C LYS A 143 -0.13 -1.02 21.90
N SER A 144 0.15 -0.70 20.64
CA SER A 144 0.87 -1.60 19.72
C SER A 144 2.39 -1.43 19.77
N ALA A 145 2.90 -0.32 20.36
CA ALA A 145 4.32 0.02 20.34
C ALA A 145 5.13 -0.83 21.34
N ASP A 146 5.43 -2.05 20.94
CA ASP A 146 6.23 -3.04 21.68
C ASP A 146 7.57 -3.28 20.95
N PRO A 147 8.69 -2.76 21.46
CA PRO A 147 10.00 -2.87 20.81
C PRO A 147 10.53 -4.31 20.76
N SER A 148 10.00 -5.21 21.60
CA SER A 148 10.35 -6.63 21.52
C SER A 148 9.82 -7.28 20.25
N LYS A 149 8.73 -6.74 19.68
CA LYS A 149 8.02 -7.28 18.50
C LYS A 149 8.25 -6.47 17.24
N TYR A 150 8.35 -5.14 17.36
CA TYR A 150 8.31 -4.25 16.21
C TYR A 150 9.44 -3.22 16.22
N ASP A 151 10.01 -2.99 15.07
CA ASP A 151 10.96 -1.91 14.81
C ASP A 151 10.24 -0.65 14.31
N ALA A 152 9.07 -0.84 13.69
CA ALA A 152 8.22 0.26 13.22
C ALA A 152 6.73 -0.12 13.19
N ILE A 153 5.88 0.89 13.28
CA ILE A 153 4.43 0.81 13.05
C ILE A 153 4.07 1.74 11.90
N ILE A 154 3.41 1.18 10.90
CA ILE A 154 2.85 1.93 9.77
C ILE A 154 1.38 2.16 10.03
N VAL A 155 0.96 3.42 10.01
CA VAL A 155 -0.45 3.82 10.10
C VAL A 155 -0.88 4.37 8.76
N THR A 156 -1.89 3.76 8.16
CA THR A 156 -2.41 4.17 6.85
C THR A 156 -3.84 4.68 6.98
N ASN A 157 -4.05 5.96 6.68
CA ASN A 157 -5.39 6.48 6.43
C ASN A 157 -5.87 6.06 5.03
N LEU A 158 -7.04 5.46 4.99
CA LEU A 158 -7.80 5.20 3.76
C LEU A 158 -8.65 6.43 3.38
N CYS A 159 -9.59 6.25 2.45
CA CYS A 159 -10.39 7.36 1.89
C CYS A 159 -11.06 8.24 2.93
N VAL A 160 -11.83 7.66 3.85
CA VAL A 160 -12.66 8.44 4.78
C VAL A 160 -11.83 9.23 5.77
N PRO A 161 -10.86 8.65 6.49
CA PRO A 161 -10.00 9.43 7.41
C PRO A 161 -9.22 10.53 6.70
N THR A 162 -8.71 10.26 5.48
CA THR A 162 -8.01 11.27 4.69
C THR A 162 -8.95 12.42 4.30
N ALA A 163 -10.15 12.12 3.80
CA ALA A 163 -11.14 13.12 3.44
C ALA A 163 -11.62 13.94 4.64
N SER A 164 -11.64 13.34 5.84
CA SER A 164 -11.97 14.00 7.10
C SER A 164 -10.79 14.80 7.69
N GLY A 165 -9.63 14.81 7.04
CA GLY A 165 -8.47 15.58 7.46
C GLY A 165 -7.78 15.06 8.73
N VAL A 166 -7.86 13.77 9.04
CA VAL A 166 -7.19 13.16 10.19
C VAL A 166 -5.68 13.31 10.09
N PRO A 167 -5.01 14.07 10.99
CA PRO A 167 -3.66 14.56 10.78
C PRO A 167 -2.59 13.56 11.27
N LEU A 168 -2.30 12.48 10.54
CA LEU A 168 -1.28 11.48 10.94
C LEU A 168 0.12 12.09 11.15
N ARG A 169 0.39 13.26 10.56
CA ARG A 169 1.66 14.01 10.79
C ARG A 169 1.88 14.43 12.23
N LEU A 170 0.80 14.51 13.04
CA LEU A 170 0.86 14.86 14.46
C LEU A 170 1.13 13.65 15.37
N LEU A 171 1.15 12.45 14.84
CA LEU A 171 1.59 11.28 15.62
C LEU A 171 3.04 11.45 16.05
N PRO A 172 3.40 11.00 17.27
CA PRO A 172 4.78 10.92 17.70
C PRO A 172 5.61 10.16 16.66
N LYS A 173 6.84 10.60 16.41
CA LYS A 173 7.74 9.91 15.46
C LYS A 173 8.24 8.59 16.01
N GLU A 174 8.30 8.48 17.34
CA GLU A 174 8.76 7.28 18.03
C GLU A 174 7.98 7.10 19.34
N ILE A 175 7.67 5.87 19.68
CA ILE A 175 7.04 5.48 20.95
C ILE A 175 7.76 4.24 21.45
N ASN A 176 8.33 4.30 22.66
CA ASN A 176 9.05 3.17 23.29
C ASN A 176 10.17 2.58 22.42
N GLY A 177 10.85 3.38 21.60
CA GLY A 177 11.87 2.88 20.66
C GLY A 177 11.30 2.30 19.35
N VAL A 178 9.98 2.34 19.15
CA VAL A 178 9.32 1.90 17.92
C VAL A 178 9.00 3.11 17.05
N ARG A 179 9.43 3.09 15.80
CA ARG A 179 9.21 4.16 14.82
C ARG A 179 7.76 4.21 14.37
N ILE A 180 7.20 5.39 14.25
CA ILE A 180 5.80 5.58 13.82
C ILE A 180 5.78 6.31 12.48
N ILE A 181 5.21 5.68 11.47
CA ILE A 181 5.09 6.21 10.12
C ILE A 181 3.61 6.32 9.75
N GLY A 182 3.12 7.55 9.64
CA GLY A 182 1.76 7.84 9.18
C GLY A 182 1.78 8.20 7.70
N ILE A 183 0.90 7.58 6.91
CA ILE A 183 0.71 7.87 5.49
C ILE A 183 -0.78 7.97 5.15
N ASP A 184 -1.08 8.81 4.17
CA ASP A 184 -2.41 8.91 3.57
C ASP A 184 -2.39 8.25 2.19
N VAL A 185 -3.20 7.22 2.00
CA VAL A 185 -3.30 6.49 0.73
C VAL A 185 -4.78 6.33 0.36
N PRO A 186 -5.47 7.44 0.09
CA PRO A 186 -6.86 7.40 -0.33
C PRO A 186 -6.96 6.92 -1.78
N GLY A 187 -7.97 6.12 -2.07
CA GLY A 187 -8.23 5.65 -3.43
C GLY A 187 -8.51 6.77 -4.44
N PHE A 188 -8.93 7.94 -3.97
CA PHE A 188 -9.15 9.12 -4.83
C PHE A 188 -7.89 9.97 -5.05
N GLY A 189 -6.82 9.75 -4.29
CA GLY A 189 -5.61 10.59 -4.33
C GLY A 189 -4.38 9.87 -4.88
N VAL A 190 -4.37 8.54 -4.85
CA VAL A 190 -3.24 7.73 -5.32
C VAL A 190 -3.71 6.85 -6.50
N PRO A 191 -3.17 7.05 -7.72
CA PRO A 191 -3.71 6.42 -8.91
C PRO A 191 -3.49 4.90 -9.00
N THR A 192 -2.36 4.41 -8.54
CA THR A 192 -1.97 3.00 -8.74
C THR A 192 -1.37 2.36 -7.49
N HIS A 193 -1.29 1.02 -7.49
CA HIS A 193 -0.60 0.26 -6.45
C HIS A 193 0.89 0.60 -6.36
N ALA A 194 1.53 0.84 -7.49
CA ALA A 194 2.96 1.17 -7.53
C ALA A 194 3.23 2.50 -6.83
N GLU A 195 2.41 3.51 -7.11
CA GLU A 195 2.50 4.82 -6.44
C GLU A 195 2.19 4.72 -4.95
N ALA A 196 1.23 3.89 -4.53
CA ALA A 196 0.98 3.64 -3.12
C ALA A 196 2.15 2.96 -2.40
N LYS A 197 2.87 2.07 -3.09
CA LYS A 197 4.12 1.49 -2.56
C LYS A 197 5.20 2.55 -2.42
N ASP A 198 5.33 3.43 -3.40
CA ASP A 198 6.28 4.54 -3.38
C ASP A 198 6.00 5.53 -2.26
N VAL A 199 4.74 5.89 -2.01
CA VAL A 199 4.35 6.76 -0.89
C VAL A 199 4.86 6.19 0.43
N LEU A 200 4.68 4.89 0.68
CA LEU A 200 5.17 4.27 1.90
C LEU A 200 6.70 4.13 1.90
N ALA A 201 7.30 3.68 0.81
CA ALA A 201 8.75 3.53 0.69
C ALA A 201 9.47 4.86 0.88
N GLY A 202 8.97 5.93 0.25
CA GLY A 202 9.49 7.29 0.42
C GLY A 202 9.38 7.77 1.86
N ALA A 203 8.24 7.55 2.53
CA ALA A 203 8.07 7.92 3.93
C ALA A 203 9.05 7.18 4.86
N MET A 204 9.30 5.90 4.62
CA MET A 204 10.27 5.11 5.37
C MET A 204 11.71 5.56 5.10
N LEU A 205 12.07 5.82 3.84
CA LEU A 205 13.39 6.35 3.46
C LEU A 205 13.64 7.71 4.08
N ASN A 206 12.65 8.62 4.05
CA ASN A 206 12.74 9.93 4.71
C ASN A 206 13.02 9.79 6.20
N TYR A 207 12.32 8.87 6.86
CA TYR A 207 12.54 8.62 8.28
C TYR A 207 13.97 8.08 8.51
N ALA A 208 14.37 7.07 7.78
CA ALA A 208 15.70 6.43 7.91
C ALA A 208 16.84 7.43 7.62
N ARG A 209 16.68 8.30 6.60
CA ARG A 209 17.65 9.35 6.30
C ARG A 209 17.82 10.32 7.47
N LYS A 210 16.71 10.84 7.99
CA LYS A 210 16.72 11.75 9.15
C LYS A 210 17.26 11.09 10.43
N GLU A 211 17.10 9.80 10.58
CA GLU A 211 17.70 9.03 11.67
C GLU A 211 19.24 8.95 11.51
N ALA A 212 19.70 8.61 10.31
CA ALA A 212 21.11 8.52 9.99
C ALA A 212 21.84 9.86 10.11
N GLU A 213 21.17 10.98 9.86
CA GLU A 213 21.70 12.33 10.06
C GLU A 213 21.97 12.66 11.54
N LYS A 214 21.24 12.03 12.46
CA LYS A 214 21.37 12.29 13.91
C LYS A 214 22.53 11.51 14.57
N GLY A 215 23.02 10.47 13.94
CA GLY A 215 24.09 9.65 14.49
C GLY A 215 24.26 8.31 13.80
N PRO A 216 25.23 7.52 14.22
CA PRO A 216 25.52 6.22 13.62
C PRO A 216 24.33 5.26 13.81
N VAL A 217 23.90 4.66 12.71
CA VAL A 217 22.82 3.67 12.67
C VAL A 217 23.40 2.28 12.40
N ALA A 218 22.68 1.25 12.86
CA ALA A 218 23.05 -0.13 12.57
C ALA A 218 22.88 -0.42 11.07
N THR A 219 23.98 -0.48 10.33
CA THR A 219 23.97 -0.88 8.93
C THR A 219 23.78 -2.39 8.78
N PRO A 220 23.28 -2.89 7.64
CA PRO A 220 23.22 -4.31 7.36
C PRO A 220 24.60 -4.96 7.46
N LEU A 221 24.61 -6.23 7.86
CA LEU A 221 25.83 -7.07 7.98
C LEU A 221 26.48 -7.40 6.63
N SER A 222 25.90 -7.04 5.50
CA SER A 222 26.54 -7.14 4.18
C SER A 222 27.75 -6.24 4.19
N GLY A 223 28.92 -6.84 4.24
CA GLY A 223 30.21 -6.13 4.24
C GLY A 223 30.28 -5.12 3.11
N LYS A 224 31.09 -4.05 3.30
CA LYS A 224 31.36 -3.09 2.25
C LYS A 224 31.84 -3.86 1.02
N SER A 225 31.08 -3.75 -0.06
CA SER A 225 31.50 -4.29 -1.35
C SER A 225 32.67 -3.43 -1.87
N ASP A 226 33.71 -4.08 -2.37
CA ASP A 226 34.77 -3.39 -3.10
C ASP A 226 34.30 -2.81 -4.46
N ARG A 227 33.07 -3.18 -4.87
CA ARG A 227 32.42 -2.73 -6.10
C ARG A 227 31.37 -1.67 -5.80
N PRO A 228 31.14 -0.72 -6.72
CA PRO A 228 30.01 0.20 -6.57
C PRO A 228 28.69 -0.56 -6.42
N THR A 229 27.90 -0.16 -5.43
CA THR A 229 26.62 -0.80 -5.12
C THR A 229 25.48 -0.07 -5.78
N VAL A 230 24.49 -0.81 -6.28
CA VAL A 230 23.29 -0.27 -6.92
C VAL A 230 22.06 -0.63 -6.09
N ALA A 231 21.37 0.37 -5.52
CA ALA A 231 20.06 0.18 -4.95
C ALA A 231 19.01 0.08 -6.06
N LEU A 232 18.13 -0.93 -5.99
CA LEU A 232 17.07 -1.13 -6.95
C LEU A 232 15.74 -0.63 -6.37
N LEU A 233 15.07 0.27 -7.09
CA LEU A 233 13.74 0.75 -6.73
C LEU A 233 12.68 0.01 -7.54
N GLY A 234 11.85 -0.73 -6.88
CA GLY A 234 10.74 -1.42 -7.47
C GLY A 234 10.51 -2.81 -6.89
N GLU A 235 9.32 -3.32 -7.07
CA GLU A 235 8.92 -4.62 -6.59
C GLU A 235 9.12 -5.70 -7.65
N MET A 236 9.21 -6.95 -7.16
CA MET A 236 9.54 -8.13 -7.94
C MET A 236 8.57 -8.48 -9.08
N PHE A 237 7.45 -7.84 -9.21
CA PHE A 237 6.51 -8.15 -10.30
C PHE A 237 6.18 -6.89 -11.10
N PRO A 238 6.40 -6.91 -12.41
CA PRO A 238 6.87 -7.99 -13.27
C PRO A 238 8.40 -8.17 -13.35
N ALA A 239 9.19 -7.37 -12.64
CA ALA A 239 10.65 -7.42 -12.71
C ALA A 239 11.25 -8.34 -11.62
N ASP A 240 12.33 -9.05 -11.96
CA ASP A 240 13.11 -9.88 -11.05
C ASP A 240 14.38 -9.15 -10.56
N PRO A 241 14.39 -8.60 -9.33
CA PRO A 241 15.58 -7.92 -8.81
C PRO A 241 16.78 -8.84 -8.63
N ILE A 242 16.57 -10.15 -8.46
CA ILE A 242 17.67 -11.13 -8.32
C ILE A 242 18.36 -11.32 -9.67
N GLY A 243 17.57 -11.51 -10.72
CA GLY A 243 18.10 -11.59 -12.09
C GLY A 243 18.83 -10.31 -12.51
N ILE A 244 18.25 -9.14 -12.21
CA ILE A 244 18.89 -7.85 -12.44
C ILE A 244 20.22 -7.75 -11.67
N GLY A 245 20.25 -8.18 -10.40
CA GLY A 245 21.47 -8.23 -9.59
C GLY A 245 22.55 -9.11 -10.20
N GLY A 246 22.15 -10.25 -10.79
CA GLY A 246 23.05 -11.11 -11.56
C GLY A 246 23.67 -10.38 -12.76
N ILE A 247 22.86 -9.67 -13.54
CA ILE A 247 23.33 -8.87 -14.67
C ILE A 247 24.30 -7.78 -14.22
N LEU A 248 23.98 -7.06 -13.13
CA LEU A 248 24.86 -6.03 -12.58
C LEU A 248 26.26 -6.57 -12.23
N SER A 249 26.33 -7.81 -11.77
CA SER A 249 27.62 -8.43 -11.41
C SER A 249 28.55 -8.60 -12.62
N TYR A 250 28.01 -8.87 -13.81
CA TYR A 250 28.79 -8.91 -15.05
C TYR A 250 29.36 -7.55 -15.47
N LEU A 251 28.69 -6.48 -15.04
CA LEU A 251 29.13 -5.10 -15.28
C LEU A 251 30.12 -4.58 -14.19
N GLY A 252 30.57 -5.45 -13.29
CA GLY A 252 31.45 -5.06 -12.20
C GLY A 252 30.75 -4.30 -11.07
N LEU A 253 29.41 -4.29 -11.03
CA LEU A 253 28.60 -3.66 -10.01
C LEU A 253 28.11 -4.69 -8.99
N ALA A 254 27.80 -4.27 -7.77
CA ALA A 254 27.17 -5.10 -6.76
C ALA A 254 25.71 -4.70 -6.57
N ALA A 255 24.82 -5.68 -6.44
CA ALA A 255 23.43 -5.42 -6.09
C ALA A 255 23.36 -4.99 -4.61
N GLY A 256 22.79 -3.81 -4.38
CA GLY A 256 22.41 -3.33 -3.07
C GLY A 256 21.01 -3.80 -2.66
N PRO A 257 20.46 -3.26 -1.56
CA PRO A 257 19.10 -3.53 -1.14
C PRO A 257 18.07 -3.13 -2.20
N VAL A 258 16.97 -3.87 -2.22
CA VAL A 258 15.81 -3.57 -3.08
C VAL A 258 14.77 -2.82 -2.26
N VAL A 259 14.33 -1.67 -2.75
CA VAL A 259 13.26 -0.88 -2.12
C VAL A 259 11.96 -1.17 -2.85
N PRO A 260 10.88 -1.50 -2.15
CA PRO A 260 10.70 -1.59 -0.69
C PRO A 260 11.47 -2.75 -0.03
N CYS A 261 12.12 -2.43 1.08
CA CYS A 261 12.99 -3.33 1.82
C CYS A 261 12.21 -4.41 2.60
N ARG A 262 12.92 -5.42 3.10
CA ARG A 262 12.35 -6.49 3.95
C ARG A 262 12.55 -6.24 5.43
N GLU A 263 13.54 -5.45 5.81
CA GLU A 263 13.88 -5.09 7.19
C GLU A 263 14.21 -3.60 7.26
N TRP A 264 13.98 -3.00 8.42
CA TRP A 264 14.22 -1.57 8.61
C TRP A 264 15.67 -1.18 8.31
N ARG A 265 16.62 -1.99 8.78
CA ARG A 265 18.05 -1.73 8.60
C ARG A 265 18.52 -1.72 7.14
N GLU A 266 17.78 -2.38 6.24
CA GLU A 266 18.12 -2.37 4.80
C GLU A 266 17.88 -0.99 4.18
N LEU A 267 17.02 -0.15 4.77
CA LEU A 267 16.81 1.23 4.32
C LEU A 267 18.09 2.05 4.43
N TYR A 268 18.86 1.89 5.51
CA TYR A 268 20.15 2.57 5.64
C TYR A 268 21.15 2.06 4.61
N GLY A 269 21.19 0.75 4.39
CA GLY A 269 22.02 0.17 3.35
C GLY A 269 21.66 0.65 1.95
N ALA A 270 20.38 0.85 1.66
CA ALA A 270 19.91 1.41 0.40
C ALA A 270 20.36 2.87 0.24
N LEU A 271 20.20 3.68 1.30
CA LEU A 271 20.67 5.08 1.32
C LEU A 271 22.19 5.22 1.21
N ASP A 272 22.96 4.18 1.55
CA ASP A 272 24.42 4.17 1.46
C ASP A 272 24.94 3.61 0.13
N CYS A 273 24.07 3.17 -0.78
CA CYS A 273 24.47 2.68 -2.10
C CYS A 273 25.11 3.79 -2.94
N SER A 274 26.05 3.38 -3.82
CA SER A 274 26.77 4.29 -4.71
C SER A 274 25.87 4.91 -5.77
N ILE A 275 24.87 4.13 -6.25
CA ILE A 275 23.98 4.48 -7.36
C ILE A 275 22.59 3.92 -7.06
N VAL A 276 21.57 4.57 -7.58
CA VAL A 276 20.19 4.12 -7.49
C VAL A 276 19.60 3.94 -8.88
N SER A 277 18.94 2.81 -9.13
CA SER A 277 18.24 2.53 -10.38
C SER A 277 16.80 2.15 -10.12
N ALA A 278 15.86 2.84 -10.78
CA ALA A 278 14.46 2.50 -10.70
C ALA A 278 14.11 1.40 -11.69
N ILE A 279 13.46 0.32 -11.22
CA ILE A 279 12.91 -0.73 -12.07
C ILE A 279 11.63 -0.23 -12.76
N HIS A 280 10.87 0.60 -12.04
CA HIS A 280 9.63 1.21 -12.52
C HIS A 280 9.66 2.73 -12.43
N PRO A 281 9.02 3.46 -13.36
CA PRO A 281 9.02 4.93 -13.39
C PRO A 281 8.15 5.58 -12.29
N PHE A 282 7.45 4.79 -11.46
CA PHE A 282 6.47 5.29 -10.49
C PHE A 282 7.03 5.65 -9.12
N TYR A 283 8.33 5.44 -8.89
CA TYR A 283 8.97 5.63 -7.59
C TYR A 283 9.53 7.03 -7.40
N THR A 284 8.68 8.05 -7.53
CA THR A 284 9.08 9.46 -7.48
C THR A 284 9.38 9.94 -6.06
N ALA A 285 8.61 9.50 -5.06
CA ALA A 285 8.84 9.86 -3.66
C ALA A 285 10.13 9.23 -3.12
N SER A 286 10.38 7.96 -3.44
CA SER A 286 11.63 7.28 -3.08
C SER A 286 12.84 7.90 -3.76
N ILE A 287 12.75 8.23 -5.06
CA ILE A 287 13.82 8.91 -5.82
C ILE A 287 14.22 10.21 -5.12
N ARG A 288 13.26 11.05 -4.74
CA ARG A 288 13.53 12.30 -4.03
C ARG A 288 14.38 12.10 -2.77
N GLU A 289 14.08 11.07 -1.98
CA GLU A 289 14.83 10.80 -0.75
C GLU A 289 16.27 10.37 -1.04
N PHE A 290 16.52 9.69 -2.14
CA PHE A 290 17.87 9.36 -2.58
C PHE A 290 18.62 10.58 -3.13
N GLU A 291 17.95 11.46 -3.87
CA GLU A 291 18.51 12.74 -4.32
C GLU A 291 18.91 13.62 -3.13
N GLU A 292 18.04 13.72 -2.11
CA GLU A 292 18.33 14.43 -0.87
C GLU A 292 19.47 13.78 -0.06
N ALA A 293 19.68 12.48 -0.20
CA ALA A 293 20.84 11.78 0.33
C ALA A 293 22.10 11.93 -0.53
N GLY A 294 22.06 12.69 -1.62
CA GLY A 294 23.17 12.92 -2.54
C GLY A 294 23.53 11.70 -3.40
N ARG A 295 22.57 10.80 -3.65
CA ARG A 295 22.82 9.59 -4.44
C ARG A 295 22.44 9.83 -5.92
N PRO A 296 23.35 9.51 -6.87
CA PRO A 296 23.06 9.62 -8.29
C PRO A 296 21.99 8.62 -8.71
N ILE A 297 21.03 9.10 -9.48
CA ILE A 297 19.93 8.29 -10.02
C ILE A 297 20.26 7.91 -11.46
N LEU A 298 20.35 6.61 -11.71
CA LEU A 298 20.26 6.08 -13.06
C LEU A 298 18.80 5.90 -13.39
N GLY A 299 18.33 6.46 -14.47
CA GLY A 299 16.92 6.40 -14.86
C GLY A 299 16.28 5.00 -14.77
N SER A 300 15.05 4.87 -15.17
CA SER A 300 14.36 3.57 -15.18
C SER A 300 15.07 2.58 -16.09
N ALA A 301 15.33 1.37 -15.62
CA ALA A 301 15.88 0.29 -16.44
C ALA A 301 15.04 -0.02 -17.69
N LEU A 302 13.76 0.37 -17.70
CA LEU A 302 12.86 0.28 -18.85
C LEU A 302 13.11 1.36 -19.92
N SER A 303 13.85 2.42 -19.61
CA SER A 303 14.23 3.46 -20.61
C SER A 303 15.50 3.09 -21.38
N LEU A 304 16.08 1.92 -21.13
CA LEU A 304 17.27 1.40 -21.78
C LEU A 304 16.97 0.25 -22.76
N ILE A 305 15.70 -0.07 -22.97
CA ILE A 305 15.20 -0.97 -24.01
C ILE A 305 14.32 -0.17 -24.98
#